data_2a3cce0652b2202fb57279943816a6d3
#
_entry.id   2a3cce0652b2202fb57279943816a6d3
#
_cell.length_a   1.000
_cell.length_b   1.000
_cell.length_c   1.000
_cell.angle_alpha   90.00
_cell.angle_beta   90.00
_cell.angle_gamma   90.00
#
_symmetry.space_group_name_H-M   'P 1'
#
loop_
_entity.id
_entity.type
_entity.pdbx_description
1 polymer ?
#
loop_
_entity_poly.entity_id
_entity_poly.type
_entity_poly.pdbx_seq_one_letter_code
_entity_poly.pdbx_strand_id
1 'polypeptide(L)'
;MARIGYEFAPHRFTVERGKIREFVRAVGDDNPVYTDPDAARRAGYPDVIAPPTFLTVMDNWAGPDFETRCRELEIDPLKVLHGEQGYEYFAPIHPGDEIAATARVADVYEKEGKSGPMKFIVVEKAYKRKDQTVAVCRSTTVVRS
;
A
#
# COMPACT_ATOMS: atom_id res chain seq x y z
N MET A 1 -13.70 12.53 -12.34
CA MET A 1 -12.35 12.98 -12.70
C MET A 1 -11.47 13.04 -11.46
N ALA A 2 -10.29 12.45 -11.52
CA ALA A 2 -9.34 12.48 -10.40
C ALA A 2 -9.06 13.95 -10.02
N ARG A 3 -9.33 14.31 -8.76
CA ARG A 3 -9.11 15.67 -8.23
C ARG A 3 -8.35 15.61 -6.92
N ILE A 4 -7.48 16.59 -6.72
CA ILE A 4 -6.75 16.74 -5.46
C ILE A 4 -7.76 16.86 -4.31
N GLY A 5 -7.52 16.13 -3.23
CA GLY A 5 -8.39 16.08 -2.05
C GLY A 5 -9.53 15.06 -2.12
N TYR A 6 -9.69 14.32 -3.23
CA TYR A 6 -10.64 13.22 -3.27
C TYR A 6 -10.25 12.15 -2.25
N GLU A 7 -11.19 11.74 -1.41
CA GLU A 7 -10.98 10.72 -0.38
C GLU A 7 -11.67 9.42 -0.79
N PHE A 8 -10.92 8.32 -0.73
CA PHE A 8 -11.46 6.99 -0.96
C PHE A 8 -12.15 6.45 0.30
N ALA A 9 -13.07 5.53 0.12
CA ALA A 9 -13.67 4.83 1.25
C ALA A 9 -12.58 4.15 2.10
N PRO A 10 -12.57 4.35 3.42
CA PRO A 10 -11.61 3.69 4.30
C PRO A 10 -11.85 2.19 4.33
N HIS A 11 -10.78 1.42 4.54
CA HIS A 11 -10.88 -0.02 4.73
C HIS A 11 -10.05 -0.48 5.94
N ARG A 12 -10.34 -1.69 6.43
CA ARG A 12 -9.69 -2.28 7.58
C ARG A 12 -9.26 -3.70 7.26
N PHE A 13 -8.20 -4.15 7.90
CA PHE A 13 -7.75 -5.53 7.84
C PHE A 13 -7.05 -5.95 9.13
N THR A 14 -7.06 -7.25 9.39
CA THR A 14 -6.28 -7.87 10.44
C THR A 14 -5.04 -8.50 9.81
N VAL A 15 -3.88 -8.24 10.39
CA VAL A 15 -2.61 -8.82 9.94
C VAL A 15 -2.52 -10.27 10.39
N GLU A 16 -2.46 -11.19 9.45
CA GLU A 16 -2.39 -12.63 9.73
C GLU A 16 -0.98 -13.16 9.50
N ARG A 17 -0.50 -13.97 10.45
CA ARG A 17 0.82 -14.61 10.39
C ARG A 17 1.00 -15.46 9.13
N GLY A 18 -0.02 -16.23 8.76
CA GLY A 18 0.00 -17.05 7.56
C GLY A 18 0.14 -16.23 6.29
N LYS A 19 -0.49 -15.06 6.24
CA LYS A 19 -0.41 -14.14 5.10
C LYS A 19 0.97 -13.50 4.98
N ILE A 20 1.60 -13.14 6.09
CA ILE A 20 3.01 -12.69 6.10
C ILE A 20 3.92 -13.78 5.53
N ARG A 21 3.78 -15.02 6.01
CA ARG A 21 4.60 -16.16 5.55
C ARG A 21 4.42 -16.42 4.05
N GLU A 22 3.19 -16.40 3.57
CA GLU A 22 2.87 -16.57 2.15
C GLU A 22 3.54 -15.49 1.30
N PHE A 23 3.42 -14.23 1.72
CA PHE A 23 4.01 -13.10 1.02
C PHE A 23 5.54 -13.15 1.01
N VAL A 24 6.17 -13.45 2.15
CA VAL A 24 7.63 -13.59 2.29
C VAL A 24 8.17 -14.64 1.33
N ARG A 25 7.50 -15.79 1.22
CA ARG A 25 7.85 -16.85 0.26
C ARG A 25 7.68 -16.39 -1.19
N ALA A 26 6.61 -15.66 -1.46
CA ALA A 26 6.32 -15.18 -2.83
C ALA A 26 7.36 -14.19 -3.34
N VAL A 27 7.89 -13.32 -2.47
CA VAL A 27 8.94 -12.36 -2.85
C VAL A 27 10.35 -12.90 -2.69
N GLY A 28 10.50 -14.10 -2.14
CA GLY A 28 11.81 -14.75 -1.97
C GLY A 28 12.70 -14.13 -0.89
N ASP A 29 12.10 -13.51 0.13
CA ASP A 29 12.85 -12.95 1.25
C ASP A 29 13.06 -14.03 2.32
N ASP A 30 14.30 -14.31 2.67
CA ASP A 30 14.69 -15.34 3.63
C ASP A 30 15.07 -14.79 5.02
N ASN A 31 14.84 -13.49 5.27
CA ASN A 31 15.11 -12.91 6.57
C ASN A 31 14.21 -13.53 7.63
N PRO A 32 14.77 -14.23 8.63
CA PRO A 32 13.98 -14.96 9.61
C PRO A 32 13.14 -14.07 10.53
N VAL A 33 13.37 -12.78 10.57
CA VAL A 33 12.58 -11.82 11.36
C VAL A 33 11.09 -11.81 10.96
N TYR A 34 10.78 -12.22 9.73
CA TYR A 34 9.42 -12.27 9.21
C TYR A 34 8.69 -13.61 9.48
N THR A 35 9.43 -14.66 9.81
CA THR A 35 8.85 -16.02 9.88
C THR A 35 9.16 -16.78 11.17
N ASP A 36 10.24 -16.41 11.87
CA ASP A 36 10.68 -17.05 13.11
C ASP A 36 10.51 -16.09 14.30
N PRO A 37 9.55 -16.36 15.23
CA PRO A 37 9.34 -15.51 16.41
C PRO A 37 10.58 -15.37 17.30
N ASP A 38 11.42 -16.39 17.40
CA ASP A 38 12.64 -16.31 18.22
C ASP A 38 13.70 -15.45 17.58
N ALA A 39 13.84 -15.52 16.26
CA ALA A 39 14.70 -14.60 15.52
C ALA A 39 14.20 -13.14 15.63
N ALA A 40 12.90 -12.91 15.55
CA ALA A 40 12.31 -11.60 15.74
C ALA A 40 12.59 -11.04 17.13
N ARG A 41 12.45 -11.85 18.20
CA ARG A 41 12.76 -11.46 19.58
C ARG A 41 14.23 -11.12 19.75
N ARG A 42 15.15 -11.91 19.18
CA ARG A 42 16.59 -11.59 19.18
C ARG A 42 16.90 -10.27 18.47
N ALA A 43 16.10 -9.90 17.48
CA ALA A 43 16.21 -8.63 16.77
C ALA A 43 15.53 -7.44 17.49
N GLY A 44 14.89 -7.69 18.66
CA GLY A 44 14.26 -6.66 19.48
C GLY A 44 12.77 -6.44 19.22
N TYR A 45 12.12 -7.35 18.48
CA TYR A 45 10.67 -7.30 18.23
C TYR A 45 9.92 -8.29 19.12
N PRO A 46 8.70 -8.00 19.57
CA PRO A 46 7.92 -8.93 20.41
C PRO A 46 7.45 -10.17 19.64
N ASP A 47 7.33 -10.09 18.34
CA ASP A 47 6.89 -11.14 17.42
C ASP A 47 7.44 -10.87 16.02
N VAL A 48 7.21 -11.77 15.07
CA VAL A 48 7.53 -11.53 13.66
C VAL A 48 6.90 -10.23 13.18
N ILE A 49 7.55 -9.58 12.25
CA ILE A 49 7.07 -8.33 11.64
C ILE A 49 6.67 -8.56 10.19
N ALA A 50 5.79 -7.71 9.68
CA ALA A 50 5.47 -7.69 8.27
C ALA A 50 6.63 -7.07 7.45
N PRO A 51 6.99 -7.64 6.29
CA PRO A 51 7.99 -7.04 5.41
C PRO A 51 7.53 -5.67 4.87
N PRO A 52 8.48 -4.82 4.43
CA PRO A 52 8.18 -3.42 4.07
C PRO A 52 7.13 -3.21 2.98
N THR A 53 6.89 -4.18 2.10
CA THR A 53 5.90 -4.08 1.02
C THR A 53 4.62 -4.89 1.28
N PHE A 54 4.49 -5.50 2.46
CA PHE A 54 3.33 -6.33 2.81
C PHE A 54 1.99 -5.58 2.75
N LEU A 55 1.97 -4.29 3.03
CA LEU A 55 0.75 -3.47 2.98
C LEU A 55 0.12 -3.44 1.59
N THR A 56 0.90 -3.60 0.52
CA THR A 56 0.37 -3.72 -0.85
C THR A 56 -0.57 -4.91 -0.99
N VAL A 57 -0.22 -6.05 -0.38
CA VAL A 57 -1.06 -7.26 -0.39
C VAL A 57 -2.37 -7.01 0.36
N MET A 58 -2.28 -6.36 1.51
CA MET A 58 -3.46 -6.07 2.33
C MET A 58 -4.41 -5.08 1.65
N ASP A 59 -3.86 -4.08 0.97
CA ASP A 59 -4.65 -3.15 0.17
C ASP A 59 -5.40 -3.85 -0.97
N ASN A 60 -4.77 -4.82 -1.60
CA ASN A 60 -5.40 -5.59 -2.68
C ASN A 60 -6.47 -6.57 -2.16
N TRP A 61 -6.35 -7.02 -0.90
CA TRP A 61 -7.30 -7.95 -0.28
C TRP A 61 -8.50 -7.27 0.36
N ALA A 62 -8.27 -6.17 1.07
CA ALA A 62 -9.27 -5.53 1.90
C ALA A 62 -9.75 -4.19 1.35
N GLY A 63 -8.97 -3.56 0.48
CA GLY A 63 -9.30 -2.29 -0.17
C GLY A 63 -10.13 -2.47 -1.45
N PRO A 64 -10.47 -1.37 -2.11
CA PRO A 64 -11.16 -1.40 -3.39
C PRO A 64 -10.28 -2.09 -4.46
N ASP A 65 -10.90 -2.90 -5.29
CA ASP A 65 -10.22 -3.54 -6.41
C ASP A 65 -9.76 -2.51 -7.47
N PHE A 66 -8.97 -2.97 -8.43
CA PHE A 66 -8.40 -2.11 -9.46
C PHE A 66 -9.48 -1.41 -10.32
N GLU A 67 -10.54 -2.13 -10.70
CA GLU A 67 -11.62 -1.57 -11.50
C GLU A 67 -12.40 -0.49 -10.75
N THR A 68 -12.68 -0.73 -9.47
CA THR A 68 -13.33 0.25 -8.60
C THR A 68 -12.48 1.50 -8.46
N ARG A 69 -11.17 1.36 -8.24
CA ARG A 69 -10.26 2.52 -8.19
C ARG A 69 -10.23 3.31 -9.50
N CYS A 70 -10.19 2.62 -10.64
CA CYS A 70 -10.23 3.29 -11.94
C CYS A 70 -11.55 4.04 -12.15
N ARG A 71 -12.67 3.45 -11.75
CA ARG A 71 -14.00 4.08 -11.83
C ARG A 71 -14.10 5.32 -10.94
N GLU A 72 -13.64 5.24 -9.70
CA GLU A 72 -13.63 6.38 -8.76
C GLU A 72 -12.77 7.54 -9.27
N LEU A 73 -11.67 7.24 -9.93
CA LEU A 73 -10.77 8.23 -10.51
C LEU A 73 -11.18 8.65 -11.94
N GLU A 74 -12.23 8.02 -12.50
CA GLU A 74 -12.69 8.23 -13.88
C GLU A 74 -11.56 8.08 -14.91
N ILE A 75 -10.77 7.00 -14.80
CA ILE A 75 -9.66 6.68 -15.68
C ILE A 75 -9.87 5.34 -16.39
N ASP A 76 -9.36 5.25 -17.62
CA ASP A 76 -9.41 4.03 -18.42
C ASP A 76 -8.39 3.00 -17.88
N PRO A 77 -8.82 1.82 -17.39
CA PRO A 77 -7.93 0.80 -16.85
C PRO A 77 -6.89 0.29 -17.86
N LEU A 78 -7.18 0.36 -19.16
CA LEU A 78 -6.24 -0.07 -20.21
C LEU A 78 -5.09 0.91 -20.45
N LYS A 79 -5.21 2.13 -19.95
CA LYS A 79 -4.21 3.18 -20.07
C LYS A 79 -3.38 3.39 -18.81
N VAL A 80 -3.64 2.60 -17.76
CA VAL A 80 -3.01 2.75 -16.46
C VAL A 80 -1.67 2.03 -16.40
N LEU A 81 -0.67 2.71 -15.87
CA LEU A 81 0.63 2.16 -15.50
C LEU A 81 0.91 2.46 -14.03
N HIS A 82 1.58 1.55 -13.37
CA HIS A 82 2.17 1.80 -12.05
C HIS A 82 3.44 2.63 -12.22
N GLY A 83 3.46 3.82 -11.64
CA GLY A 83 4.61 4.73 -11.73
C GLY A 83 5.60 4.52 -10.60
N GLU A 84 5.17 4.83 -9.37
CA GLU A 84 6.00 4.77 -8.17
C GLU A 84 5.18 4.29 -6.98
N GLN A 85 5.86 3.66 -6.00
CA GLN A 85 5.29 3.36 -4.70
C GLN A 85 6.37 3.41 -3.63
N GLY A 86 6.13 4.21 -2.60
CA GLY A 86 7.03 4.36 -1.47
C GLY A 86 6.28 4.19 -0.16
N TYR A 87 6.97 3.63 0.84
CA TYR A 87 6.46 3.47 2.20
C TYR A 87 7.39 4.16 3.19
N GLU A 88 6.80 4.82 4.16
CA GLU A 88 7.48 5.33 5.34
C GLU A 88 6.86 4.67 6.57
N TYR A 89 7.69 4.00 7.38
CA TYR A 89 7.26 3.28 8.57
C TYR A 89 7.62 4.04 9.84
N PHE A 90 6.66 4.14 10.76
CA PHE A 90 6.84 4.75 12.08
C PHE A 90 6.83 3.73 13.20
N ALA A 91 6.29 2.54 12.93
CA ALA A 91 6.27 1.41 13.85
C ALA A 91 6.21 0.09 13.08
N PRO A 92 6.76 -1.01 13.61
CA PRO A 92 6.60 -2.33 13.02
C PRO A 92 5.15 -2.80 13.10
N ILE A 93 4.78 -3.64 12.12
CA ILE A 93 3.46 -4.27 12.01
C ILE A 93 3.62 -5.74 12.32
N HIS A 94 2.79 -6.26 13.21
CA HIS A 94 2.84 -7.63 13.72
C HIS A 94 1.56 -8.40 13.40
N PRO A 95 1.61 -9.74 13.40
CA PRO A 95 0.39 -10.57 13.40
C PRO A 95 -0.56 -10.18 14.54
N GLY A 96 -1.85 -10.11 14.22
CA GLY A 96 -2.89 -9.71 15.16
C GLY A 96 -3.19 -8.20 15.18
N ASP A 97 -2.35 -7.38 14.55
CA ASP A 97 -2.64 -5.95 14.41
C ASP A 97 -3.88 -5.72 13.55
N GLU A 98 -4.78 -4.88 14.03
CA GLU A 98 -5.89 -4.37 13.25
C GLU A 98 -5.51 -3.00 12.69
N ILE A 99 -5.46 -2.91 11.36
CA ILE A 99 -5.02 -1.72 10.64
C ILE A 99 -6.20 -1.08 9.93
N ALA A 100 -6.38 0.22 10.11
CA ALA A 100 -7.29 1.05 9.34
C ALA A 100 -6.50 1.84 8.31
N ALA A 101 -6.89 1.73 7.04
CA ALA A 101 -6.30 2.47 5.93
C ALA A 101 -7.25 3.55 5.42
N THR A 102 -6.73 4.76 5.29
CA THR A 102 -7.41 5.90 4.66
C THR A 102 -6.55 6.40 3.50
N ALA A 103 -7.17 6.78 2.40
CA ALA A 103 -6.45 7.22 1.22
C ALA A 103 -7.08 8.47 0.62
N ARG A 104 -6.24 9.35 0.05
CA ARG A 104 -6.68 10.56 -0.64
C ARG A 104 -5.80 10.83 -1.86
N VAL A 105 -6.35 11.51 -2.85
CA VAL A 105 -5.57 12.05 -3.96
C VAL A 105 -4.79 13.26 -3.44
N ALA A 106 -3.47 13.14 -3.39
CA ALA A 106 -2.58 14.16 -2.86
C ALA A 106 -2.14 15.15 -3.94
N ASP A 107 -1.99 14.68 -5.19
CA ASP A 107 -1.57 15.51 -6.32
C ASP A 107 -2.06 14.93 -7.65
N VAL A 108 -2.25 15.80 -8.64
CA VAL A 108 -2.56 15.45 -10.04
C VAL A 108 -1.81 16.41 -10.94
N TYR A 109 -0.97 15.90 -11.83
CA TYR A 109 -0.23 16.71 -12.78
C TYR A 109 -0.06 16.00 -14.13
N GLU A 110 0.34 16.73 -15.14
CA GLU A 110 0.58 16.21 -16.48
C GLU A 110 2.04 16.45 -16.90
N LYS A 111 2.57 15.53 -17.68
CA LYS A 111 3.88 15.67 -18.34
C LYS A 111 3.78 15.17 -19.76
N GLU A 112 4.50 15.85 -20.68
CA GLU A 112 4.66 15.37 -22.04
C GLU A 112 5.55 14.12 -22.07
N GLY A 113 5.04 13.07 -22.71
CA GLY A 113 5.80 11.86 -23.01
C GLY A 113 6.09 11.75 -24.50
N LYS A 114 6.87 10.75 -24.88
CA LYS A 114 7.21 10.48 -26.30
C LYS A 114 5.99 10.20 -27.17
N SER A 115 4.92 9.66 -26.57
CA SER A 115 3.68 9.25 -27.26
C SER A 115 2.49 10.15 -26.94
N GLY A 116 2.73 11.35 -26.41
CA GLY A 116 1.69 12.30 -26.00
C GLY A 116 1.65 12.57 -24.50
N PRO A 117 0.69 13.39 -24.04
CA PRO A 117 0.60 13.76 -22.64
C PRO A 117 0.26 12.55 -21.76
N MET A 118 0.86 12.52 -20.59
CA MET A 118 0.59 11.55 -19.54
C MET A 118 0.12 12.25 -18.28
N LYS A 119 -0.93 11.72 -17.67
CA LYS A 119 -1.47 12.21 -16.41
C LYS A 119 -0.90 11.39 -15.26
N PHE A 120 -0.45 12.06 -14.22
CA PHE A 120 0.08 11.47 -12.99
C PHE A 120 -0.88 11.75 -11.84
N ILE A 121 -1.33 10.70 -11.17
CA ILE A 121 -2.22 10.79 -10.03
C ILE A 121 -1.48 10.23 -8.82
N VAL A 122 -1.22 11.09 -7.85
CA VAL A 122 -0.53 10.72 -6.62
C VAL A 122 -1.56 10.48 -5.53
N VAL A 123 -1.54 9.28 -4.96
CA VAL A 123 -2.39 8.88 -3.84
C VAL A 123 -1.53 8.70 -2.60
N GLU A 124 -1.90 9.35 -1.53
CA GLU A 124 -1.32 9.19 -0.21
C GLU A 124 -2.26 8.36 0.67
N LYS A 125 -1.71 7.37 1.34
CA LYS A 125 -2.44 6.43 2.16
C LYS A 125 -1.82 6.37 3.56
N ALA A 126 -2.65 6.52 4.60
CA ALA A 126 -2.22 6.40 5.99
C ALA A 126 -2.77 5.10 6.58
N TYR A 127 -1.91 4.38 7.29
CA TYR A 127 -2.25 3.14 7.99
C TYR A 127 -2.13 3.37 9.49
N LYS A 128 -3.23 3.11 10.20
CA LYS A 128 -3.33 3.32 11.65
C LYS A 128 -3.64 2.03 12.38
N ARG A 129 -2.91 1.81 13.46
CA ARG A 129 -3.23 0.83 14.50
C ARG A 129 -3.79 1.62 15.70
N LYS A 130 -5.11 1.50 15.97
CA LYS A 130 -5.82 2.41 16.88
C LYS A 130 -5.60 3.87 16.43
N ASP A 131 -5.09 4.72 17.29
CA ASP A 131 -4.82 6.13 17.00
C ASP A 131 -3.39 6.40 16.49
N GLN A 132 -2.54 5.36 16.43
CA GLN A 132 -1.16 5.48 15.99
C GLN A 132 -1.05 5.26 14.48
N THR A 133 -0.50 6.22 13.77
CA THR A 133 -0.05 6.02 12.39
C THR A 133 1.19 5.14 12.40
N VAL A 134 1.11 3.96 11.79
CA VAL A 134 2.22 2.99 11.71
C VAL A 134 2.98 3.08 10.40
N ALA A 135 2.31 3.52 9.33
CA ALA A 135 2.95 3.72 8.03
C ALA A 135 2.17 4.73 7.18
N VAL A 136 2.87 5.31 6.23
CA VAL A 136 2.29 6.09 5.13
C VAL A 136 2.82 5.53 3.82
N CYS A 137 1.94 5.38 2.84
CA CYS A 137 2.28 5.01 1.47
C CYS A 137 2.00 6.19 0.55
N ARG A 138 2.90 6.45 -0.37
CA ARG A 138 2.70 7.37 -1.48
C ARG A 138 2.87 6.62 -2.79
N SER A 139 1.84 6.55 -3.60
CA SER A 139 1.84 5.86 -4.88
C SER A 139 1.49 6.81 -6.01
N THR A 140 2.14 6.62 -7.17
CA THR A 140 1.86 7.38 -8.38
C THR A 140 1.33 6.46 -9.46
N THR A 141 0.12 6.72 -9.91
CA THR A 141 -0.49 6.08 -11.07
C THR A 141 -0.29 6.97 -12.29
N VAL A 142 0.17 6.37 -13.39
CA VAL A 142 0.34 7.07 -14.66
C VAL A 142 -0.76 6.64 -15.62
N VAL A 143 -1.46 7.61 -16.20
CA VAL A 143 -2.48 7.37 -17.21
C VAL A 143 -1.99 7.92 -18.55
N ARG A 144 -1.85 7.04 -19.54
CA ARG A 144 -1.43 7.40 -20.89
C ARG A 144 -2.59 8.03 -21.67
N SER A 145 -2.27 8.87 -22.63
CA SER A 145 -3.22 9.41 -23.60
C SER A 145 -3.85 8.33 -24.51
#